data_ea954f16b0825ab4023312b88447b004
#
_entry.id   ea954f16b0825ab4023312b88447b004
#
_cell.length_a   1.000
_cell.length_b   1.000
_cell.length_c   1.000
_cell.angle_alpha   90.00
_cell.angle_beta   90.00
_cell.angle_gamma   90.00
#
_symmetry.space_group_name_H-M   'P 1'
#
loop_
_entity.id
_entity.type
_entity.pdbx_description
1 polymer ?
#
loop_
_entity_poly.entity_id
_entity_poly.type
_entity_poly.pdbx_seq_one_letter_code
_entity_poly.pdbx_strand_id
1 'polypeptide(L)'
;MSSLIELTNNLPNGETVRTAAGTEYIYINPYITPTGKDIIIAIIDSGINYLHPDFIKSDNTTKIISIWDQESTLKPPPEGYLFGSEFTREEINEYIKRNDSSLSVDNIGTGTIAAGIAAGLGRGNSNYDGVAVDSELVVIKLKSYKDTFAK
;
A
#
# COMPACT_ATOMS: atom_id res chain seq x y z
N MET A 1 6.91 14.23 -0.26
CA MET A 1 6.74 12.92 -0.90
C MET A 1 8.01 12.11 -0.70
N SER A 2 8.14 11.42 0.43
CA SER A 2 9.18 10.40 0.58
C SER A 2 8.74 9.23 -0.27
N SER A 3 9.41 9.01 -1.38
CA SER A 3 9.10 7.91 -2.27
C SER A 3 9.78 6.64 -1.74
N LEU A 4 9.25 5.47 -2.08
CA LEU A 4 9.95 4.18 -1.95
C LEU A 4 11.42 4.30 -2.40
N ILE A 5 11.70 5.16 -3.37
CA ILE A 5 13.02 5.52 -3.86
C ILE A 5 13.94 6.09 -2.77
N GLU A 6 13.42 6.87 -1.79
CA GLU A 6 14.29 7.40 -0.72
C GLU A 6 14.66 6.34 0.31
N LEU A 7 13.79 5.38 0.58
CA LEU A 7 14.12 4.24 1.45
C LEU A 7 15.14 3.32 0.78
N THR A 8 14.99 3.08 -0.50
CA THR A 8 15.90 2.22 -1.27
C THR A 8 17.25 2.88 -1.52
N ASN A 9 17.33 4.21 -1.54
CA ASN A 9 18.61 4.93 -1.60
C ASN A 9 19.48 4.76 -0.33
N ASN A 10 18.89 4.27 0.77
CA ASN A 10 19.61 3.95 2.01
C ASN A 10 19.97 2.45 2.14
N LEU A 11 19.54 1.60 1.18
CA LEU A 11 20.00 0.22 1.14
C LEU A 11 21.43 0.17 0.61
N PRO A 12 22.31 -0.68 1.16
CA PRO A 12 23.65 -0.91 0.61
C PRO A 12 23.59 -1.27 -0.87
N ASN A 13 24.54 -0.83 -1.65
CA ASN A 13 24.59 -1.04 -3.11
C ASN A 13 24.32 -2.51 -3.47
N GLY A 14 23.23 -2.75 -4.19
CA GLY A 14 22.82 -4.09 -4.67
C GLY A 14 21.87 -4.86 -3.77
N GLU A 15 21.46 -4.32 -2.62
CA GLU A 15 20.39 -4.94 -1.83
C GLU A 15 19.00 -4.58 -2.37
N THR A 16 18.16 -5.60 -2.45
CA THR A 16 16.73 -5.47 -2.72
C THR A 16 15.93 -5.49 -1.41
N VAL A 17 14.66 -5.13 -1.45
CA VAL A 17 13.75 -5.26 -0.29
C VAL A 17 13.77 -6.71 0.25
N ARG A 18 13.80 -7.70 -0.63
CA ARG A 18 13.82 -9.13 -0.27
C ARG A 18 15.13 -9.53 0.41
N THR A 19 16.25 -9.05 -0.08
CA THR A 19 17.58 -9.30 0.52
C THR A 19 17.64 -8.70 1.92
N ALA A 20 17.23 -7.43 2.07
CA ALA A 20 17.20 -6.74 3.36
C ALA A 20 16.26 -7.42 4.37
N ALA A 21 15.12 -7.97 3.90
CA ALA A 21 14.18 -8.73 4.71
C ALA A 21 14.63 -10.18 4.99
N GLY A 22 15.72 -10.65 4.39
CA GLY A 22 16.20 -12.03 4.51
C GLY A 22 15.31 -13.07 3.82
N THR A 23 14.42 -12.65 2.92
CA THR A 23 13.44 -13.52 2.27
C THR A 23 13.91 -14.07 0.92
N GLU A 24 15.04 -13.63 0.41
CA GLU A 24 15.55 -14.02 -0.92
C GLU A 24 15.72 -15.53 -1.07
N TYR A 25 16.21 -16.21 -0.03
CA TYR A 25 16.39 -17.66 -0.05
C TYR A 25 15.08 -18.44 -0.22
N ILE A 26 13.94 -17.86 0.18
CA ILE A 26 12.61 -18.47 -0.01
C ILE A 26 12.24 -18.40 -1.49
N TYR A 27 12.54 -17.29 -2.16
CA TYR A 27 12.19 -17.07 -3.57
C TYR A 27 13.04 -17.88 -4.56
N ILE A 28 14.27 -18.21 -4.19
CA ILE A 28 15.14 -19.06 -5.03
C ILE A 28 14.92 -20.56 -4.80
N ASN A 29 14.03 -20.94 -3.89
CA ASN A 29 13.73 -22.36 -3.63
C ASN A 29 12.95 -22.95 -4.81
N PRO A 30 13.47 -24.00 -5.49
CA PRO A 30 12.82 -24.55 -6.69
C PRO A 30 11.53 -25.33 -6.42
N TYR A 31 11.22 -25.60 -5.15
CA TYR A 31 10.05 -26.40 -4.75
C TYR A 31 8.88 -25.56 -4.25
N ILE A 32 9.08 -24.28 -3.98
CA ILE A 32 8.04 -23.39 -3.49
C ILE A 32 8.16 -22.02 -4.18
N THR A 33 7.01 -21.42 -4.52
CA THR A 33 6.93 -20.09 -5.10
C THR A 33 5.98 -19.21 -4.24
N PRO A 34 6.39 -18.80 -3.03
CA PRO A 34 5.51 -18.11 -2.10
C PRO A 34 5.41 -16.62 -2.47
N THR A 35 4.52 -16.30 -3.39
CA THR A 35 4.31 -14.92 -3.88
C THR A 35 3.26 -14.15 -3.09
N GLY A 36 2.62 -14.79 -2.09
CA GLY A 36 1.50 -14.19 -1.35
C GLY A 36 0.17 -14.28 -2.09
N LYS A 37 0.07 -15.08 -3.15
CA LYS A 37 -1.19 -15.29 -3.86
C LYS A 37 -2.28 -15.79 -2.91
N ASP A 38 -3.49 -15.23 -3.05
CA ASP A 38 -4.66 -15.52 -2.22
C ASP A 38 -4.52 -15.09 -0.74
N ILE A 39 -3.52 -14.26 -0.43
CA ILE A 39 -3.32 -13.65 0.89
C ILE A 39 -3.73 -12.18 0.85
N ILE A 40 -4.39 -11.73 1.89
CA ILE A 40 -4.73 -10.33 2.13
C ILE A 40 -3.83 -9.78 3.22
N ILE A 41 -3.18 -8.65 2.95
CA ILE A 41 -2.35 -7.93 3.92
C ILE A 41 -3.08 -6.64 4.31
N ALA A 42 -3.28 -6.44 5.61
CA ALA A 42 -3.85 -5.21 6.13
C ALA A 42 -2.73 -4.22 6.47
N ILE A 43 -2.82 -3.01 5.93
CA ILE A 43 -1.95 -1.87 6.24
C ILE A 43 -2.74 -0.90 7.12
N ILE A 44 -2.33 -0.78 8.37
CA ILE A 44 -2.96 0.11 9.36
C ILE A 44 -1.95 1.21 9.67
N ASP A 45 -2.05 2.34 8.99
CA ASP A 45 -1.02 3.39 9.02
C ASP A 45 -1.61 4.75 8.56
N SER A 46 -0.76 5.65 8.04
CA SER A 46 -1.09 7.01 7.56
C SER A 46 -1.93 7.05 6.27
N GLY A 47 -2.18 5.91 5.62
CA GLY A 47 -2.88 5.80 4.35
C GLY A 47 -2.05 5.11 3.28
N ILE A 48 -2.40 5.34 2.03
CA ILE A 48 -1.68 4.80 0.86
C ILE A 48 -1.80 5.75 -0.33
N ASN A 49 -0.72 5.92 -1.08
CA ASN A 49 -0.78 6.50 -2.42
C ASN A 49 -1.22 5.43 -3.43
N TYR A 50 -2.54 5.24 -3.57
CA TYR A 50 -3.13 4.21 -4.43
C TYR A 50 -2.85 4.42 -5.93
N LEU A 51 -2.38 5.62 -6.34
CA LEU A 51 -1.93 5.90 -7.71
C LEU A 51 -0.49 5.44 -7.97
N HIS A 52 0.24 4.98 -6.93
CA HIS A 52 1.60 4.50 -7.14
C HIS A 52 1.60 3.25 -8.02
N PRO A 53 2.47 3.17 -9.05
CA PRO A 53 2.51 2.05 -9.99
C PRO A 53 2.61 0.67 -9.33
N ASP A 54 3.25 0.59 -8.16
CA ASP A 54 3.43 -0.66 -7.40
C ASP A 54 2.13 -1.24 -6.85
N PHE A 55 1.04 -0.48 -6.84
CA PHE A 55 -0.27 -0.95 -6.41
C PHE A 55 -1.26 -1.11 -7.56
N ILE A 56 -0.81 -0.87 -8.80
CA ILE A 56 -1.61 -1.00 -10.02
C ILE A 56 -1.09 -2.18 -10.82
N LYS A 57 -1.95 -3.17 -11.04
CA LYS A 57 -1.64 -4.40 -11.80
C LYS A 57 -1.45 -4.11 -13.28
N SER A 58 -0.95 -5.09 -14.04
CA SER A 58 -0.72 -4.97 -15.49
C SER A 58 -1.98 -4.71 -16.31
N ASP A 59 -3.15 -5.07 -15.80
CA ASP A 59 -4.46 -4.81 -16.39
C ASP A 59 -5.01 -3.41 -16.02
N ASN A 60 -4.21 -2.56 -15.39
CA ASN A 60 -4.54 -1.25 -14.87
C ASN A 60 -5.59 -1.25 -13.75
N THR A 61 -5.82 -2.36 -13.09
CA THR A 61 -6.65 -2.44 -11.88
C THR A 61 -5.79 -2.39 -10.62
N THR A 62 -6.38 -1.92 -9.53
CA THR A 62 -5.68 -1.90 -8.25
C THR A 62 -5.58 -3.28 -7.61
N LYS A 63 -4.51 -3.53 -6.85
CA LYS A 63 -4.41 -4.66 -5.94
C LYS A 63 -5.03 -4.38 -4.56
N ILE A 64 -5.53 -3.16 -4.31
CA ILE A 64 -6.18 -2.77 -3.06
C ILE A 64 -7.65 -3.20 -3.12
N ILE A 65 -8.10 -3.95 -2.12
CA ILE A 65 -9.48 -4.41 -1.98
C ILE A 65 -10.37 -3.27 -1.50
N SER A 66 -9.94 -2.61 -0.41
CA SER A 66 -10.66 -1.46 0.13
C SER A 66 -9.72 -0.52 0.89
N ILE A 67 -10.14 0.74 1.03
CA ILE A 67 -9.52 1.75 1.86
C ILE A 67 -10.57 2.26 2.84
N TRP A 68 -10.33 2.10 4.14
CA TRP A 68 -11.07 2.81 5.17
C TRP A 68 -10.28 4.04 5.62
N ASP A 69 -10.69 5.20 5.13
CA ASP A 69 -10.11 6.48 5.55
C ASP A 69 -10.89 7.01 6.77
N GLN A 70 -10.28 6.94 7.94
CA GLN A 70 -10.91 7.34 9.21
C GLN A 70 -11.07 8.87 9.36
N GLU A 71 -10.42 9.67 8.51
CA GLU A 71 -10.56 11.13 8.48
C GLU A 71 -11.63 11.61 7.52
N SER A 72 -11.97 10.79 6.52
CA SER A 72 -12.93 11.12 5.47
C SER A 72 -14.37 11.10 6.01
N THR A 73 -15.19 11.99 5.45
CA THR A 73 -16.64 12.04 5.68
C THR A 73 -17.42 12.00 4.35
N LEU A 74 -16.76 11.59 3.29
CA LEU A 74 -17.34 11.59 1.92
C LEU A 74 -18.38 10.49 1.72
N LYS A 75 -18.27 9.40 2.48
CA LYS A 75 -19.10 8.21 2.34
C LYS A 75 -19.39 7.59 3.71
N PRO A 76 -20.34 6.64 3.78
CA PRO A 76 -20.53 5.83 4.97
C PRO A 76 -19.26 5.07 5.37
N PRO A 77 -19.05 4.82 6.67
CA PRO A 77 -17.99 3.94 7.16
C PRO A 77 -18.27 2.48 6.79
N PRO A 78 -17.29 1.57 6.99
CA PRO A 78 -17.51 0.14 6.91
C PRO A 78 -18.62 -0.31 7.87
N GLU A 79 -19.28 -1.43 7.55
CA GLU A 79 -20.32 -1.98 8.39
C GLU A 79 -19.84 -2.21 9.83
N GLY A 80 -20.63 -1.77 10.80
CA GLY A 80 -20.31 -1.86 12.23
C GLY A 80 -19.47 -0.71 12.78
N TYR A 81 -19.04 0.24 11.95
CA TYR A 81 -18.28 1.43 12.39
C TYR A 81 -19.12 2.71 12.26
N LEU A 82 -18.74 3.75 13.04
CA LEU A 82 -19.52 4.99 13.15
C LEU A 82 -18.83 6.21 12.52
N PHE A 83 -17.64 6.05 11.91
CA PHE A 83 -16.85 7.16 11.38
C PHE A 83 -15.96 6.72 10.22
N GLY A 84 -15.45 7.72 9.49
CA GLY A 84 -14.64 7.49 8.31
C GLY A 84 -15.46 7.22 7.06
N SER A 85 -14.81 6.92 5.97
CA SER A 85 -15.41 6.52 4.71
C SER A 85 -14.72 5.26 4.19
N GLU A 86 -15.50 4.30 3.70
CA GLU A 86 -14.97 3.13 3.00
C GLU A 86 -15.02 3.33 1.50
N PHE A 87 -13.93 3.02 0.83
CA PHE A 87 -13.80 3.03 -0.62
C PHE A 87 -13.49 1.64 -1.13
N THR A 88 -14.32 1.13 -2.01
CA THR A 88 -14.18 -0.21 -2.60
C THR A 88 -13.15 -0.23 -3.74
N ARG A 89 -12.74 -1.43 -4.15
CA ARG A 89 -11.85 -1.64 -5.30
C ARG A 89 -12.36 -0.97 -6.58
N GLU A 90 -13.64 -1.07 -6.84
CA GLU A 90 -14.27 -0.50 -8.03
C GLU A 90 -14.13 1.02 -8.04
N GLU A 91 -14.37 1.65 -6.92
CA GLU A 91 -14.23 3.09 -6.77
C GLU A 91 -12.75 3.51 -6.89
N ILE A 92 -11.83 2.80 -6.25
CA ILE A 92 -10.39 3.06 -6.39
C ILE A 92 -9.98 2.98 -7.87
N ASN A 93 -10.45 1.97 -8.61
CA ASN A 93 -10.18 1.83 -10.04
C ASN A 93 -10.72 3.01 -10.86
N GLU A 94 -11.88 3.54 -10.52
CA GLU A 94 -12.43 4.73 -11.21
C GLU A 94 -11.57 5.98 -10.98
N TYR A 95 -11.01 6.14 -9.77
CA TYR A 95 -10.08 7.24 -9.47
C TYR A 95 -8.72 7.06 -10.15
N ILE A 96 -8.22 5.81 -10.23
CA ILE A 96 -7.00 5.48 -10.99
C ILE A 96 -7.16 5.84 -12.48
N LYS A 97 -8.27 5.45 -13.11
CA LYS A 97 -8.56 5.78 -14.52
C LYS A 97 -8.54 7.28 -14.81
N ARG A 98 -8.97 8.09 -13.84
CA ARG A 98 -8.99 9.55 -13.94
C ARG A 98 -7.70 10.20 -13.49
N ASN A 99 -6.73 9.42 -12.99
CA ASN A 99 -5.52 9.90 -12.34
C ASN A 99 -5.83 10.92 -11.23
N ASP A 100 -6.84 10.66 -10.44
CA ASP A 100 -7.37 11.55 -9.40
C ASP A 100 -6.94 11.03 -8.02
N SER A 101 -6.19 11.82 -7.28
CA SER A 101 -5.65 11.46 -5.96
C SER A 101 -6.57 11.86 -4.79
N SER A 102 -7.75 12.41 -5.05
CA SER A 102 -8.61 13.03 -4.04
C SER A 102 -9.42 12.04 -3.20
N LEU A 103 -9.46 10.75 -3.54
CA LEU A 103 -10.22 9.74 -2.81
C LEU A 103 -9.71 9.58 -1.36
N SER A 104 -8.41 9.40 -1.20
CA SER A 104 -7.72 9.32 0.10
C SER A 104 -6.25 9.63 -0.12
N VAL A 105 -5.65 10.41 0.77
CA VAL A 105 -4.26 10.89 0.60
C VAL A 105 -3.40 10.42 1.77
N ASP A 106 -2.25 9.84 1.45
CA ASP A 106 -1.19 9.55 2.42
C ASP A 106 -0.26 10.77 2.53
N ASN A 107 -0.52 11.64 3.50
CA ASN A 107 0.26 12.88 3.69
C ASN A 107 1.63 12.64 4.35
N ILE A 108 1.81 11.52 5.03
CA ILE A 108 3.03 11.18 5.77
C ILE A 108 3.94 10.28 4.92
N GLY A 109 3.35 9.33 4.20
CA GLY A 109 4.04 8.40 3.32
C GLY A 109 4.42 7.07 3.97
N THR A 110 4.30 6.92 5.29
CA THR A 110 4.72 5.70 6.01
C THR A 110 3.88 4.49 5.60
N GLY A 111 2.57 4.65 5.45
CA GLY A 111 1.69 3.58 5.02
C GLY A 111 1.95 3.13 3.58
N THR A 112 2.22 4.08 2.68
CA THR A 112 2.63 3.80 1.29
C THR A 112 3.92 2.98 1.25
N ILE A 113 4.91 3.35 2.07
CA ILE A 113 6.19 2.66 2.19
C ILE A 113 5.99 1.24 2.74
N ALA A 114 5.25 1.09 3.84
CA ALA A 114 4.97 -0.21 4.44
C ALA A 114 4.26 -1.15 3.45
N ALA A 115 3.26 -0.63 2.72
CA ALA A 115 2.57 -1.38 1.67
C ALA A 115 3.51 -1.79 0.53
N GLY A 116 4.41 -0.90 0.11
CA GLY A 116 5.40 -1.19 -0.93
C GLY A 116 6.38 -2.29 -0.53
N ILE A 117 6.92 -2.24 0.69
CA ILE A 117 7.81 -3.27 1.23
C ILE A 117 7.08 -4.61 1.34
N ALA A 118 5.84 -4.59 1.83
CA ALA A 118 5.07 -5.82 2.01
C ALA A 118 4.65 -6.44 0.67
N ALA A 119 4.17 -5.64 -0.28
CA ALA A 119 3.39 -6.14 -1.41
C ALA A 119 3.54 -5.32 -2.71
N GLY A 120 4.51 -4.43 -2.82
CA GLY A 120 4.74 -3.64 -4.03
C GLY A 120 5.07 -4.50 -5.23
N LEU A 121 4.58 -4.13 -6.40
CA LEU A 121 4.78 -4.87 -7.66
C LEU A 121 6.14 -4.58 -8.35
N GLY A 122 6.95 -3.66 -7.81
CA GLY A 122 8.22 -3.25 -8.40
C GLY A 122 8.08 -2.62 -9.80
N ARG A 123 6.92 -2.07 -10.14
CA ARG A 123 6.65 -1.54 -11.49
C ARG A 123 7.43 -0.26 -11.80
N GLY A 124 7.83 0.48 -10.78
CA GLY A 124 8.73 1.62 -10.92
C GLY A 124 10.18 1.20 -11.16
N ASN A 125 10.60 0.14 -10.49
CA ASN A 125 11.92 -0.49 -10.63
C ASN A 125 11.83 -1.93 -10.09
N SER A 126 12.03 -2.93 -10.94
CA SER A 126 11.92 -4.35 -10.60
C SER A 126 12.88 -4.85 -9.52
N ASN A 127 13.89 -4.05 -9.15
CA ASN A 127 14.78 -4.36 -8.04
C ASN A 127 14.14 -4.10 -6.67
N TYR A 128 12.95 -3.48 -6.64
CA TYR A 128 12.29 -3.03 -5.42
C TYR A 128 10.89 -3.59 -5.26
N ASP A 129 10.63 -4.76 -5.82
CA ASP A 129 9.39 -5.48 -5.56
C ASP A 129 9.30 -5.90 -4.08
N GLY A 130 8.08 -5.92 -3.57
CA GLY A 130 7.78 -6.29 -2.18
C GLY A 130 7.97 -7.79 -1.93
N VAL A 131 7.80 -8.18 -0.66
CA VAL A 131 7.94 -9.57 -0.23
C VAL A 131 6.80 -10.46 -0.74
N ALA A 132 5.58 -9.96 -0.80
CA ALA A 132 4.37 -10.73 -1.19
C ALA A 132 3.67 -10.05 -2.39
N VAL A 133 4.33 -10.08 -3.54
CA VAL A 133 3.91 -9.32 -4.74
C VAL A 133 2.52 -9.67 -5.26
N ASP A 134 2.06 -10.91 -5.07
CA ASP A 134 0.74 -11.37 -5.53
C ASP A 134 -0.34 -11.26 -4.45
N SER A 135 -0.01 -10.78 -3.25
CA SER A 135 -1.01 -10.52 -2.21
C SER A 135 -1.89 -9.33 -2.57
N GLU A 136 -3.08 -9.28 -2.00
CA GLU A 136 -3.97 -8.13 -2.07
C GLU A 136 -3.88 -7.29 -0.79
N LEU A 137 -4.29 -6.03 -0.86
CA LEU A 137 -4.18 -5.09 0.25
C LEU A 137 -5.55 -4.64 0.74
N VAL A 138 -5.70 -4.52 2.05
CA VAL A 138 -6.73 -3.72 2.71
C VAL A 138 -6.01 -2.61 3.47
N VAL A 139 -6.45 -1.37 3.31
CA VAL A 139 -5.81 -0.21 3.93
C VAL A 139 -6.73 0.46 4.93
N ILE A 140 -6.23 0.68 6.12
CA ILE A 140 -6.90 1.45 7.16
C ILE A 140 -6.05 2.68 7.43
N LYS A 141 -6.49 3.82 6.89
CA LYS A 141 -5.86 5.11 7.19
C LYS A 141 -6.34 5.58 8.55
N LEU A 142 -5.41 5.63 9.49
CA LEU A 142 -5.69 6.07 10.85
C LEU A 142 -6.00 7.57 10.88
N LYS A 143 -6.94 7.93 11.74
CA LYS A 143 -7.22 9.33 12.05
C LYS A 143 -6.04 9.95 12.77
N SER A 144 -5.56 11.08 12.26
CA SER A 144 -4.50 11.85 12.92
C SER A 144 -4.98 12.33 14.29
N TYR A 145 -4.19 12.08 15.32
CA TYR A 145 -4.45 12.61 16.64
C TYR A 145 -4.14 14.12 16.60
N LYS A 146 -5.17 14.94 16.50
CA LYS A 146 -5.00 16.39 16.75
C LYS A 146 -4.82 16.51 18.26
N ASP A 147 -3.63 16.94 18.69
CA ASP A 147 -3.36 17.28 20.08
C ASP A 147 -4.41 18.30 20.55
N THR A 148 -5.42 17.78 21.27
CA THR A 148 -6.48 18.60 21.85
C THR A 148 -5.99 19.31 23.13
N PHE A 149 -4.70 19.19 23.45
CA PHE A 149 -4.10 19.72 24.68
C PHE A 149 -3.20 20.96 24.46
N ALA A 150 -3.17 21.56 23.26
CA ALA A 150 -2.58 22.87 23.06
C ALA A 150 -3.63 23.95 23.33
N LYS A 151 -3.89 24.25 24.60
CA LYS A 151 -4.46 25.50 25.08
C LYS A 151 -3.60 26.06 26.18
#